data_56a1c269251ff196edecb985350cc1a0
#
_entry.id   56a1c269251ff196edecb985350cc1a0
#
_cell.length_a   1.000
_cell.length_b   1.000
_cell.length_c   1.000
_cell.angle_alpha   90.00
_cell.angle_beta   90.00
_cell.angle_gamma   90.00
#
_symmetry.space_group_name_H-M   'P 1'
#
loop_
_entity.id
_entity.type
_entity.pdbx_description
1 polymer ?
#
loop_
_entity_poly.entity_id
_entity_poly.type
_entity_poly.pdbx_seq_one_letter_code
_entity_poly.pdbx_strand_id
1 'polypeptide(L)' 'MKNPVHGFAEGDRVRAPRRPQFPQGTVVRLMDNGYLLVRWDGDVLETAHHSELEKTGDAPGTAR' A
#
# COMPACT_ATOMS: atom_id res chain seq x y z
N MET A 1 -4.21 -5.94 17.98
CA MET A 1 -3.27 -5.19 17.14
C MET A 1 -2.78 -6.05 16.01
N LYS A 2 -2.79 -5.55 14.81
CA LYS A 2 -2.39 -6.34 13.65
C LYS A 2 -0.93 -6.14 13.36
N ASN A 3 -0.29 -7.21 12.95
CA ASN A 3 1.09 -7.12 12.53
C ASN A 3 1.15 -6.68 11.08
N PRO A 4 2.18 -5.95 10.68
CA PRO A 4 2.35 -5.63 9.28
C PRO A 4 2.54 -6.88 8.44
N VAL A 5 2.16 -6.80 7.18
CA VAL A 5 2.38 -7.89 6.24
C VAL A 5 3.57 -7.49 5.39
N HIS A 6 4.67 -8.20 5.56
CA HIS A 6 5.92 -7.92 4.82
C HIS A 6 6.33 -6.45 4.91
N GLY A 7 6.13 -5.89 6.12
CA GLY A 7 6.51 -4.50 6.35
C GLY A 7 5.43 -3.48 6.00
N PHE A 8 4.31 -3.89 5.44
CA PHE A 8 3.22 -2.98 5.10
C PHE A 8 2.14 -3.04 6.18
N ALA A 9 1.59 -1.89 6.52
CA ALA A 9 0.51 -1.79 7.50
C ALA A 9 -0.61 -0.94 6.90
N GLU A 10 -1.79 -1.09 7.47
CA GLU A 10 -2.93 -0.26 7.05
C GLU A 10 -2.58 1.21 7.22
N GLY A 11 -2.90 2.00 6.23
CA GLY A 11 -2.61 3.42 6.25
C GLY A 11 -1.30 3.80 5.58
N ASP A 12 -0.46 2.82 5.26
CA ASP A 12 0.82 3.13 4.61
C ASP A 12 0.58 3.64 3.20
N ARG A 13 1.42 4.58 2.78
CA ARG A 13 1.43 5.04 1.40
C ARG A 13 2.36 4.16 0.60
N VAL A 14 1.90 3.77 -0.57
CA VAL A 14 2.63 2.84 -1.43
C VAL A 14 2.55 3.30 -2.87
N ARG A 15 3.42 2.73 -3.67
CA ARG A 15 3.36 2.91 -5.11
C ARG A 15 3.62 1.57 -5.79
N ALA A 16 3.21 1.47 -7.04
CA ALA A 16 3.46 0.28 -7.85
C ALA A 16 4.30 0.71 -9.05
N PRO A 17 5.61 0.51 -9.00
CA PRO A 17 6.49 1.00 -10.06
C PRO A 17 6.14 0.48 -11.44
N ARG A 18 5.53 -0.70 -11.52
CA ARG A 18 5.18 -1.28 -12.81
C ARG A 18 3.84 -0.80 -13.33
N ARG A 19 3.19 0.05 -12.59
CA ARG A 19 1.85 0.53 -12.94
C ARG A 19 1.80 2.03 -12.83
N PRO A 20 2.46 2.72 -13.77
CA PRO A 20 2.57 4.17 -13.69
C PRO A 20 1.23 4.90 -13.71
N GLN A 21 0.16 4.24 -14.21
CA GLN A 21 -1.15 4.86 -14.18
C GLN A 21 -1.69 5.03 -12.76
N PHE A 22 -1.07 4.35 -11.79
CA PHE A 22 -1.47 4.49 -10.39
C PHE A 22 -0.24 4.97 -9.63
N PRO A 23 0.01 6.25 -9.61
CA PRO A 23 1.26 6.76 -9.02
C PRO A 23 1.40 6.48 -7.54
N GLN A 24 0.32 6.56 -6.78
CA GLN A 24 0.38 6.28 -5.35
C GLN A 24 -0.97 5.81 -4.86
N GLY A 25 -0.95 5.11 -3.74
CA GLY A 25 -2.16 4.67 -3.08
C GLY A 25 -1.94 4.50 -1.60
N THR A 26 -2.97 4.06 -0.92
CA THR A 26 -2.94 3.83 0.52
C THR A 26 -3.39 2.40 0.79
N VAL A 27 -2.67 1.71 1.67
CA VAL A 27 -3.07 0.37 2.08
C VAL A 27 -4.32 0.48 2.94
N VAL A 28 -5.40 -0.15 2.50
CA VAL A 28 -6.68 -0.09 3.20
C VAL A 28 -6.84 -1.29 4.11
N ARG A 29 -6.35 -2.45 3.69
CA ARG A 29 -6.52 -3.67 4.45
C ARG A 29 -5.39 -4.64 4.13
N LEU A 30 -4.98 -5.40 5.11
CA LEU A 30 -4.02 -6.49 4.93
C LEU A 30 -4.81 -7.76 4.63
N MET A 31 -4.44 -8.43 3.58
CA MET A 31 -5.17 -9.63 3.14
C MET A 31 -4.28 -10.86 3.26
N ASP A 32 -4.80 -12.02 2.92
CA ASP A 32 -4.05 -13.25 3.05
C ASP A 32 -3.04 -13.42 1.94
N ASN A 33 -2.07 -14.27 2.17
CA ASN A 33 -1.11 -14.71 1.16
C ASN A 33 -0.25 -13.57 0.60
N GLY A 34 -0.01 -12.57 1.42
CA GLY A 34 0.86 -11.47 1.01
C GLY A 34 0.17 -10.42 0.15
N TYR A 35 -1.14 -10.47 0.05
CA TYR A 35 -1.88 -9.49 -0.72
C TYR A 35 -2.35 -8.35 0.17
N LEU A 36 -2.49 -7.20 -0.44
CA LEU A 36 -2.95 -5.99 0.24
C LEU A 36 -4.06 -5.37 -0.58
N LEU A 37 -5.07 -4.83 0.09
CA LEU A 37 -6.08 -4.04 -0.60
C LEU A 37 -5.60 -2.61 -0.60
N VAL A 38 -5.42 -2.04 -1.77
CA VAL A 38 -4.89 -0.70 -1.93
C VAL A 38 -5.95 0.18 -2.57
N ARG A 39 -6.12 1.36 -2.04
CA ARG A 39 -6.93 2.37 -2.70
C ARG A 39 -5.98 3.33 -3.38
N TRP A 40 -5.93 3.26 -4.69
CA TRP A 40 -5.10 4.14 -5.48
C TRP A 40 -5.71 5.54 -5.49
N ASP A 41 -4.87 6.55 -5.60
CA ASP A 41 -5.37 7.91 -5.70
C ASP A 41 -6.33 8.00 -6.90
N GLY A 42 -7.48 8.60 -6.70
CA GLY A 42 -8.54 8.56 -7.70
C GLY A 42 -9.63 7.55 -7.34
N ASP A 43 -9.55 6.97 -6.13
CA ASP A 43 -10.60 6.09 -5.61
C ASP A 43 -10.74 4.76 -6.36
N VAL A 44 -9.63 4.21 -6.77
CA VAL A 44 -9.64 2.89 -7.39
C VAL A 44 -9.15 1.87 -6.37
N LEU A 45 -9.97 0.88 -6.05
CA LEU A 45 -9.60 -0.18 -5.12
C LEU A 45 -9.09 -1.38 -5.90
N GLU A 46 -7.99 -1.94 -5.42
CA GLU A 46 -7.41 -3.08 -6.08
C GLU A 46 -6.58 -3.89 -5.09
N THR A 47 -6.59 -5.21 -5.23
CA THR A 47 -5.67 -6.03 -4.46
C THR A 47 -4.35 -6.13 -5.21
N ALA A 48 -3.26 -6.10 -4.49
CA ALA A 48 -1.93 -6.23 -5.08
C ALA A 48 -1.04 -7.02 -4.15
N HIS A 49 -0.14 -7.79 -4.71
CA HIS A 49 0.82 -8.55 -3.92
C HIS A 49 1.91 -7.61 -3.42
N HIS A 50 2.38 -7.86 -2.20
CA HIS A 50 3.38 -6.97 -1.61
C HIS A 50 4.63 -6.83 -2.48
N SER A 51 4.98 -7.87 -3.24
CA SER A 51 6.17 -7.80 -4.08
C SER A 51 6.04 -6.80 -5.22
N GLU A 52 4.83 -6.35 -5.50
CA GLU A 52 4.60 -5.38 -6.57
C GLU A 52 4.53 -3.95 -6.04
N LEU A 53 4.70 -3.79 -4.75
CA LEU A 53 4.50 -2.50 -4.11
C LEU A 53 5.77 -2.05 -3.42
N GLU A 54 5.91 -0.73 -3.30
CA GLU A 54 6.98 -0.11 -2.53
C GLU A 54 6.36 0.95 -1.65
N LYS A 55 6.90 1.10 -0.44
CA LYS A 55 6.48 2.22 0.39
C LYS A 55 7.06 3.49 -0.17
N THR A 56 6.30 4.55 -0.14
CA THR A 56 6.77 5.81 -0.67
C THR A 56 7.72 6.54 0.27
N GLY A 57 7.74 6.13 1.52
CA GLY A 57 8.56 6.82 2.49
C GLY A 57 7.90 8.01 3.12
N ASP A 58 6.72 8.37 2.64
CA ASP A 58 5.99 9.51 3.16
C ASP A 58 4.83 9.05 4.00
N ALA A 59 5.09 8.18 4.93
CA ALA A 59 4.02 7.63 5.74
C ALA A 59 3.31 8.76 6.47
N PRO A 60 2.00 8.75 6.49
CA PRO A 60 1.25 9.76 7.21
C PRO A 60 1.65 9.75 8.68
N GLY A 61 1.80 10.90 9.25
CA GLY A 61 2.11 11.02 10.66
C GLY A 61 3.55 10.76 11.01
N THR A 62 4.41 10.57 10.04
CA THR A 62 5.79 10.37 10.32
C THR A 62 6.43 11.65 10.30
N ALA A 63 6.36 12.44 10.87
CA ALA A 63 7.03 13.63 10.69
C ALA A 63 8.27 13.62 11.27
N ARG A 64 8.51 13.80 11.14
CA ARG A 64 9.42 13.92 11.62
C ARG A 64 9.67 14.51 12.12
#